data_0cb0c82ae14636f27f9c72f6bc4f5017
#
_entry.id   0cb0c82ae14636f27f9c72f6bc4f5017
#
_cell.length_a   1.000
_cell.length_b   1.000
_cell.length_c   1.000
_cell.angle_alpha   90.00
_cell.angle_beta   90.00
_cell.angle_gamma   90.00
#
_symmetry.space_group_name_H-M   'P 1'
#
loop_
_entity.id
_entity.type
_entity.pdbx_description
1 polymer ?
#
loop_
_entity_poly.entity_id
_entity_poly.type
_entity_poly.pdbx_seq_one_letter_code
_entity_poly.pdbx_strand_id
1 'polypeptide(L)'
;MAKEKKNLQETPETEGTMPAKENKDSKVSEFFTAFKRGLHDKKFRYGSMSTVFVAIVVVIAIVINIIASALVEKFPSLNADMSTGNRMTVNEEVLAVVEGLPIKVDVTFLTTKEDLEATYGTEAVYLQENLAKMVQASDGKLSVNYVDLEKTPEYATKYESERALTSGDVIVESEKRYQILNLWSSNGDSIFQTEVSYDDLGSAAYTNYNNANTQFGSAFLKVTSDNVPVIGFTTGNNQGDYSAFMSFLSGNNFECRELNLLTASEIDKEIDVLVLYAPIDDLTADQVAMIEKFMDNEGQMGKNLFVALNSEKKSMPNLNGLLEEVGVTIQEDTFKYIMEDDPDYFLQNGTYPVLKIADSIAGTKLTGLTNTNKLIGYLPLRLL
;
A
#
# COMPACT_ATOMS: atom_id res chain seq x y z
N MET A 1 75.87 49.50 -24.55
CA MET A 1 75.92 50.20 -25.83
C MET A 1 74.55 50.65 -26.17
N ALA A 2 74.39 51.88 -26.03
CA ALA A 2 73.97 52.95 -26.92
C ALA A 2 72.48 52.96 -27.14
N LYS A 3 71.83 53.90 -26.49
CA LYS A 3 71.53 55.31 -26.91
C LYS A 3 70.23 55.35 -27.71
N GLU A 4 69.33 56.10 -27.44
CA GLU A 4 69.01 57.52 -27.16
C GLU A 4 67.76 57.85 -27.98
N LYS A 5 66.85 58.61 -27.71
CA LYS A 5 66.47 59.86 -27.06
C LYS A 5 64.99 60.09 -27.32
N LYS A 6 64.19 60.44 -26.29
CA LYS A 6 63.67 61.76 -25.98
C LYS A 6 62.92 62.50 -27.12
N ASN A 7 61.60 62.73 -26.93
CA ASN A 7 61.13 64.10 -26.72
C ASN A 7 59.74 64.18 -26.12
N LEU A 8 59.64 65.10 -25.12
CA LEU A 8 58.48 65.68 -24.54
C LEU A 8 57.77 66.63 -25.48
N GLN A 9 56.45 66.72 -25.43
CA GLN A 9 55.75 68.03 -25.35
C GLN A 9 54.26 67.84 -25.04
N GLU A 10 53.86 68.31 -23.88
CA GLU A 10 52.83 69.30 -23.53
C GLU A 10 51.38 68.98 -23.85
N THR A 11 50.64 68.90 -22.70
CA THR A 11 49.22 69.07 -22.59
C THR A 11 48.68 70.41 -23.06
N PRO A 12 47.41 70.51 -23.47
CA PRO A 12 46.51 71.22 -22.54
C PRO A 12 45.13 70.50 -22.30
N GLU A 13 44.61 70.80 -21.13
CA GLU A 13 43.28 70.50 -20.61
C GLU A 13 42.18 70.91 -21.60
N THR A 14 41.13 70.09 -21.67
CA THR A 14 39.73 70.59 -21.79
C THR A 14 38.70 69.54 -21.39
N GLU A 15 37.96 69.92 -20.44
CA GLU A 15 36.54 69.70 -20.12
C GLU A 15 35.88 68.36 -20.36
N GLY A 16 35.31 67.87 -19.29
CA GLY A 16 34.44 66.71 -19.23
C GLY A 16 33.20 66.78 -20.10
N THR A 17 32.96 65.65 -20.74
CA THR A 17 31.64 65.34 -21.24
C THR A 17 31.27 63.92 -20.80
N MET A 18 30.20 63.82 -20.01
CA MET A 18 29.58 62.55 -19.59
C MET A 18 29.25 61.69 -20.84
N PRO A 19 29.37 60.36 -20.76
CA PRO A 19 28.89 59.51 -21.83
C PRO A 19 27.35 59.54 -21.84
N ALA A 20 26.82 59.87 -23.00
CA ALA A 20 25.39 59.83 -23.30
C ALA A 20 24.83 58.43 -23.00
N LYS A 21 23.74 58.37 -22.22
CA LYS A 21 22.91 57.18 -22.05
C LYS A 21 22.55 56.59 -23.42
N GLU A 22 23.08 55.44 -23.74
CA GLU A 22 22.73 54.68 -24.93
C GLU A 22 21.26 54.35 -24.84
N ASN A 23 20.45 54.92 -25.73
CA ASN A 23 18.99 54.82 -25.72
C ASN A 23 18.60 53.41 -26.20
N LYS A 24 18.30 52.51 -25.25
CA LYS A 24 17.83 51.14 -25.55
C LYS A 24 16.62 51.11 -26.49
N ASP A 25 15.85 52.17 -26.54
CA ASP A 25 14.65 52.27 -27.36
C ASP A 25 14.98 52.43 -28.86
N SER A 26 16.16 52.90 -29.21
CA SER A 26 16.59 53.05 -30.64
C SER A 26 16.92 51.68 -31.26
N LYS A 27 17.55 50.78 -30.53
CA LYS A 27 17.91 49.45 -31.06
C LYS A 27 16.67 48.57 -31.24
N VAL A 28 15.69 48.68 -30.37
CA VAL A 28 14.43 47.97 -30.48
C VAL A 28 13.62 48.51 -31.70
N SER A 29 13.58 49.83 -31.88
CA SER A 29 12.87 50.44 -33.01
C SER A 29 13.56 50.15 -34.36
N GLU A 30 14.90 50.09 -34.40
CA GLU A 30 15.66 49.67 -35.57
C GLU A 30 15.44 48.19 -35.92
N PHE A 31 15.37 47.34 -34.91
CA PHE A 31 15.05 45.92 -35.11
C PHE A 31 13.63 45.73 -35.68
N PHE A 32 12.64 46.41 -35.14
CA PHE A 32 11.28 46.37 -35.68
C PHE A 32 11.15 46.95 -37.06
N THR A 33 11.97 47.98 -37.40
CA THR A 33 12.01 48.60 -38.73
C THR A 33 12.68 47.71 -39.75
N ALA A 34 13.79 47.05 -39.38
CA ALA A 34 14.47 46.04 -40.19
C ALA A 34 13.58 44.79 -40.40
N PHE A 35 12.89 44.36 -39.37
CA PHE A 35 11.92 43.27 -39.45
C PHE A 35 10.72 43.59 -40.39
N LYS A 36 10.18 44.81 -40.31
CA LYS A 36 9.15 45.29 -41.26
C LYS A 36 9.62 45.35 -42.71
N ARG A 37 10.89 45.73 -42.96
CA ARG A 37 11.44 45.74 -44.33
C ARG A 37 11.66 44.33 -44.86
N GLY A 38 12.13 43.40 -44.02
CA GLY A 38 12.29 41.99 -44.37
C GLY A 38 10.98 41.29 -44.76
N LEU A 39 9.87 41.70 -44.19
CA LEU A 39 8.55 41.14 -44.50
C LEU A 39 8.06 41.45 -45.92
N HIS A 40 8.67 42.42 -46.63
CA HIS A 40 8.30 42.79 -48.01
C HIS A 40 9.13 42.02 -49.06
N ASP A 41 10.19 41.33 -48.70
CA ASP A 41 10.99 40.54 -49.64
C ASP A 41 10.35 39.16 -49.86
N LYS A 42 10.04 38.81 -51.12
CA LYS A 42 9.35 37.56 -51.47
C LYS A 42 10.12 36.29 -50.96
N LYS A 43 11.44 36.30 -50.97
CA LYS A 43 12.28 35.19 -50.52
C LYS A 43 12.27 35.08 -48.99
N PHE A 44 12.26 36.21 -48.28
CA PHE A 44 12.17 36.27 -46.83
C PHE A 44 10.76 35.87 -46.33
N ARG A 45 9.72 36.22 -47.09
CA ARG A 45 8.30 35.93 -46.76
C ARG A 45 7.99 34.43 -46.77
N TYR A 46 8.57 33.64 -47.66
CA TYR A 46 8.36 32.19 -47.70
C TYR A 46 9.25 31.42 -46.70
N GLY A 47 10.47 31.84 -46.45
CA GLY A 47 11.38 31.22 -45.50
C GLY A 47 11.03 31.58 -44.04
N SER A 48 10.76 32.86 -43.75
CA SER A 48 10.41 33.31 -42.39
C SER A 48 9.03 32.89 -41.96
N MET A 49 8.07 32.76 -42.90
CA MET A 49 6.72 32.31 -42.59
C MET A 49 6.71 30.84 -42.08
N SER A 50 7.56 29.98 -42.64
CA SER A 50 7.77 28.63 -42.17
C SER A 50 8.40 28.60 -40.75
N THR A 51 9.43 29.44 -40.52
CA THR A 51 10.09 29.52 -39.21
C THR A 51 9.14 30.08 -38.13
N VAL A 52 8.34 31.11 -38.47
CA VAL A 52 7.34 31.67 -37.56
C VAL A 52 6.25 30.63 -37.28
N PHE A 53 5.79 29.89 -38.28
CA PHE A 53 4.83 28.82 -38.10
C PHE A 53 5.34 27.74 -37.16
N VAL A 54 6.58 27.26 -37.36
CA VAL A 54 7.21 26.29 -36.46
C VAL A 54 7.33 26.85 -35.04
N ALA A 55 7.75 28.10 -34.88
CA ALA A 55 7.83 28.75 -33.58
C ALA A 55 6.46 28.80 -32.86
N ILE A 56 5.39 29.14 -33.60
CA ILE A 56 4.03 29.14 -33.06
C ILE A 56 3.60 27.74 -32.65
N VAL A 57 3.89 26.71 -33.46
CA VAL A 57 3.54 25.31 -33.11
C VAL A 57 4.27 24.86 -31.84
N VAL A 58 5.56 25.22 -31.70
CA VAL A 58 6.35 24.93 -30.49
C VAL A 58 5.76 25.62 -29.26
N VAL A 59 5.40 26.91 -29.38
CA VAL A 59 4.76 27.66 -28.27
C VAL A 59 3.42 27.03 -27.90
N ILE A 60 2.60 26.67 -28.89
CA ILE A 60 1.31 25.98 -28.63
C ILE A 60 1.56 24.65 -27.94
N ALA A 61 2.54 23.86 -28.37
CA ALA A 61 2.85 22.58 -27.72
C ALA A 61 3.31 22.77 -26.26
N ILE A 62 4.11 23.80 -25.99
CA ILE A 62 4.52 24.15 -24.62
C ILE A 62 3.30 24.54 -23.76
N VAL A 63 2.42 25.40 -24.31
CA VAL A 63 1.22 25.84 -23.59
C VAL A 63 0.26 24.68 -23.31
N ILE A 64 0.05 23.80 -24.31
CA ILE A 64 -0.75 22.59 -24.12
C ILE A 64 -0.15 21.71 -23.02
N ASN A 65 1.17 21.52 -23.01
CA ASN A 65 1.85 20.71 -21.99
C ASN A 65 1.71 21.31 -20.59
N ILE A 66 1.84 22.63 -20.44
CA ILE A 66 1.63 23.33 -19.17
C ILE A 66 0.19 23.18 -18.70
N ILE A 67 -0.78 23.35 -19.59
CA ILE A 67 -2.21 23.19 -19.26
C ILE A 67 -2.50 21.74 -18.87
N ALA A 68 -1.99 20.77 -19.62
CA ALA A 68 -2.16 19.35 -19.32
C ALA A 68 -1.57 19.01 -17.95
N SER A 69 -0.35 19.47 -17.65
CA SER A 69 0.29 19.24 -16.35
C SER A 69 -0.52 19.85 -15.19
N ALA A 70 -0.99 21.09 -15.34
CA ALA A 70 -1.82 21.75 -14.33
C ALA A 70 -3.19 21.07 -14.15
N LEU A 71 -3.76 20.49 -15.21
CA LEU A 71 -5.01 19.73 -15.13
C LEU A 71 -4.81 18.41 -14.40
N VAL A 72 -3.72 17.67 -14.70
CA VAL A 72 -3.40 16.41 -14.02
C VAL A 72 -3.09 16.67 -12.54
N GLU A 73 -2.35 17.73 -12.22
CA GLU A 73 -2.09 18.12 -10.82
C GLU A 73 -3.38 18.40 -10.05
N LYS A 74 -4.33 19.07 -10.67
CA LYS A 74 -5.63 19.40 -10.04
C LYS A 74 -6.63 18.25 -10.06
N PHE A 75 -6.54 17.38 -11.05
CA PHE A 75 -7.45 16.25 -11.26
C PHE A 75 -6.62 14.98 -11.56
N PRO A 76 -6.06 14.32 -10.52
CA PRO A 76 -5.26 13.12 -10.69
C PRO A 76 -5.95 11.98 -11.44
N SER A 77 -7.29 11.93 -11.40
CA SER A 77 -8.11 10.97 -12.16
C SER A 77 -7.96 11.08 -13.68
N LEU A 78 -7.44 12.21 -14.20
CA LEU A 78 -7.14 12.39 -15.63
C LEU A 78 -5.83 11.74 -16.04
N ASN A 79 -5.00 11.31 -15.09
CA ASN A 79 -3.76 10.61 -15.38
C ASN A 79 -4.07 9.20 -15.85
N ALA A 80 -3.83 8.93 -17.13
CA ALA A 80 -4.03 7.60 -17.70
C ALA A 80 -2.98 6.64 -17.15
N ASP A 81 -3.43 5.56 -16.51
CA ASP A 81 -2.52 4.53 -16.03
C ASP A 81 -1.93 3.75 -17.22
N MET A 82 -0.67 4.10 -17.55
CA MET A 82 0.12 3.45 -18.59
C MET A 82 1.08 2.40 -18.00
N SER A 83 1.01 2.14 -16.70
CA SER A 83 1.87 1.16 -16.03
C SER A 83 1.46 -0.26 -16.37
N THR A 84 2.44 -1.17 -16.42
CA THR A 84 2.16 -2.59 -16.58
C THR A 84 1.46 -3.11 -15.31
N GLY A 85 0.23 -3.62 -15.47
CA GLY A 85 -0.57 -4.13 -14.35
C GLY A 85 -1.38 -3.08 -13.60
N ASN A 86 -1.63 -1.90 -14.21
CA ASN A 86 -2.49 -0.85 -13.64
C ASN A 86 -2.07 -0.39 -12.23
N ARG A 87 -0.78 -0.18 -12.03
CA ARG A 87 -0.19 0.14 -10.70
C ARG A 87 -0.61 1.48 -10.13
N MET A 88 -1.07 2.41 -10.99
CA MET A 88 -1.59 3.72 -10.61
C MET A 88 -3.11 3.73 -10.43
N THR A 89 -3.75 2.56 -10.51
CA THR A 89 -5.19 2.44 -10.38
C THR A 89 -5.58 2.13 -8.94
N VAL A 90 -6.53 2.88 -8.40
CA VAL A 90 -7.15 2.58 -7.11
C VAL A 90 -8.34 1.65 -7.37
N ASN A 91 -8.43 0.57 -6.61
CA ASN A 91 -9.52 -0.40 -6.72
C ASN A 91 -10.87 0.24 -6.36
N GLU A 92 -11.94 -0.19 -7.02
CA GLU A 92 -13.30 0.33 -6.78
C GLU A 92 -13.73 0.14 -5.32
N GLU A 93 -13.34 -0.96 -4.69
CA GLU A 93 -13.64 -1.25 -3.29
C GLU A 93 -12.97 -0.23 -2.35
N VAL A 94 -11.72 0.12 -2.63
CA VAL A 94 -10.97 1.12 -1.83
C VAL A 94 -11.53 2.53 -2.08
N LEU A 95 -11.90 2.85 -3.32
CA LEU A 95 -12.58 4.10 -3.62
C LEU A 95 -13.89 4.21 -2.85
N ALA A 96 -14.71 3.15 -2.81
CA ALA A 96 -15.95 3.13 -2.04
C ALA A 96 -15.71 3.33 -0.53
N VAL A 97 -14.64 2.76 0.03
CA VAL A 97 -14.23 3.00 1.42
C VAL A 97 -13.87 4.46 1.64
N VAL A 98 -13.09 5.05 0.74
CA VAL A 98 -12.62 6.44 0.84
C VAL A 98 -13.77 7.44 0.68
N GLU A 99 -14.66 7.23 -0.28
CA GLU A 99 -15.88 8.04 -0.48
C GLU A 99 -16.82 7.95 0.73
N GLY A 100 -16.88 6.76 1.36
CA GLY A 100 -17.70 6.46 2.53
C GLY A 100 -17.09 6.83 3.87
N LEU A 101 -15.90 7.43 3.95
CA LEU A 101 -15.25 7.77 5.22
C LEU A 101 -16.19 8.55 6.14
N PRO A 102 -16.45 8.06 7.38
CA PRO A 102 -17.37 8.74 8.31
C PRO A 102 -16.72 9.95 8.98
N ILE A 103 -15.41 9.94 9.18
CA ILE A 103 -14.61 10.94 9.89
C ILE A 103 -13.33 11.24 9.13
N LYS A 104 -12.60 12.28 9.54
CA LYS A 104 -11.32 12.63 8.95
C LYS A 104 -10.26 11.60 9.26
N VAL A 105 -9.39 11.34 8.26
CA VAL A 105 -8.24 10.45 8.36
C VAL A 105 -7.02 11.19 7.83
N ASP A 106 -5.94 11.12 8.58
CA ASP A 106 -4.64 11.67 8.22
C ASP A 106 -3.66 10.52 7.95
N VAL A 107 -3.01 10.55 6.80
CA VAL A 107 -1.91 9.66 6.44
C VAL A 107 -0.63 10.45 6.56
N THR A 108 0.28 10.03 7.41
CA THR A 108 1.56 10.71 7.62
C THR A 108 2.73 9.77 7.35
N PHE A 109 3.49 10.06 6.31
CA PHE A 109 4.77 9.42 6.03
C PHE A 109 5.84 9.98 6.95
N LEU A 110 6.60 9.12 7.62
CA LEU A 110 7.68 9.54 8.52
C LEU A 110 8.99 9.79 7.76
N THR A 111 8.88 10.25 6.54
CA THR A 111 9.98 10.58 5.62
C THR A 111 9.58 11.77 4.75
N THR A 112 10.54 12.38 4.07
CA THR A 112 10.23 13.41 3.07
C THR A 112 9.73 12.78 1.77
N LYS A 113 9.05 13.57 0.95
CA LYS A 113 8.60 13.12 -0.37
C LYS A 113 9.79 12.77 -1.26
N GLU A 114 10.84 13.56 -1.21
CA GLU A 114 12.09 13.42 -1.96
C GLU A 114 12.83 12.13 -1.57
N ASP A 115 12.93 11.82 -0.27
CA ASP A 115 13.58 10.61 0.22
C ASP A 115 12.78 9.35 -0.12
N LEU A 116 11.44 9.44 -0.08
CA LEU A 116 10.56 8.36 -0.51
C LEU A 116 10.80 8.03 -1.99
N GLU A 117 10.85 9.05 -2.87
CA GLU A 117 11.11 8.87 -4.29
C GLU A 117 12.55 8.39 -4.56
N ALA A 118 13.54 8.91 -3.82
CA ALA A 118 14.93 8.47 -3.94
C ALA A 118 15.11 6.99 -3.56
N THR A 119 14.36 6.52 -2.55
CA THR A 119 14.49 5.16 -2.02
C THR A 119 13.72 4.14 -2.87
N TYR A 120 12.49 4.45 -3.26
CA TYR A 120 11.57 3.49 -3.91
C TYR A 120 11.31 3.80 -5.38
N GLY A 121 11.87 4.89 -5.94
CA GLY A 121 11.81 5.22 -7.35
C GLY A 121 10.39 5.29 -7.91
N THR A 122 10.15 4.58 -8.99
CA THR A 122 8.86 4.59 -9.70
C THR A 122 7.70 4.08 -8.84
N GLU A 123 7.93 3.15 -7.92
CA GLU A 123 6.88 2.65 -7.02
C GLU A 123 6.37 3.72 -6.06
N ALA A 124 7.27 4.62 -5.60
CA ALA A 124 6.89 5.78 -4.80
C ALA A 124 6.00 6.75 -5.60
N VAL A 125 6.29 6.95 -6.89
CA VAL A 125 5.45 7.79 -7.77
C VAL A 125 4.06 7.17 -7.92
N TYR A 126 3.96 5.86 -8.15
CA TYR A 126 2.68 5.16 -8.24
C TYR A 126 1.87 5.24 -6.94
N LEU A 127 2.54 5.10 -5.80
CA LEU A 127 1.93 5.27 -4.49
C LEU A 127 1.34 6.67 -4.30
N GLN A 128 2.10 7.70 -4.65
CA GLN A 128 1.64 9.10 -4.53
C GLN A 128 0.44 9.39 -5.44
N GLU A 129 0.43 8.86 -6.66
CA GLU A 129 -0.70 8.98 -7.57
C GLU A 129 -1.96 8.26 -7.04
N ASN A 130 -1.80 7.06 -6.48
CA ASN A 130 -2.90 6.34 -5.84
C ASN A 130 -3.47 7.15 -4.68
N LEU A 131 -2.61 7.67 -3.79
CA LEU A 131 -3.04 8.51 -2.67
C LEU A 131 -3.69 9.81 -3.13
N ALA A 132 -3.19 10.46 -4.18
CA ALA A 132 -3.80 11.67 -4.72
C ALA A 132 -5.23 11.40 -5.23
N LYS A 133 -5.46 10.26 -5.88
CA LYS A 133 -6.81 9.82 -6.30
C LYS A 133 -7.72 9.54 -5.10
N MET A 134 -7.19 8.87 -4.06
CA MET A 134 -7.93 8.62 -2.82
C MET A 134 -8.29 9.94 -2.11
N VAL A 135 -7.36 10.89 -2.02
CA VAL A 135 -7.62 12.23 -1.45
C VAL A 135 -8.71 12.94 -2.23
N GLN A 136 -8.65 12.90 -3.56
CA GLN A 136 -9.68 13.51 -4.41
C GLN A 136 -11.07 12.90 -4.18
N ALA A 137 -11.14 11.56 -4.04
CA ALA A 137 -12.40 10.84 -3.83
C ALA A 137 -12.99 11.04 -2.43
N SER A 138 -12.17 11.41 -1.44
CA SER A 138 -12.57 11.49 -0.03
C SER A 138 -13.43 12.70 0.35
N ASP A 139 -13.69 13.62 -0.57
CA ASP A 139 -14.39 14.89 -0.31
C ASP A 139 -13.80 15.68 0.88
N GLY A 140 -12.46 15.72 0.95
CA GLY A 140 -11.70 16.44 1.98
C GLY A 140 -11.61 15.75 3.34
N LYS A 141 -11.99 14.49 3.44
CA LYS A 141 -11.86 13.70 4.68
C LYS A 141 -10.52 12.96 4.79
N LEU A 142 -9.78 12.82 3.71
CA LEU A 142 -8.44 12.22 3.72
C LEU A 142 -7.39 13.29 3.45
N SER A 143 -6.33 13.30 4.25
CA SER A 143 -5.14 14.13 4.02
C SER A 143 -3.87 13.28 4.02
N VAL A 144 -2.84 13.73 3.28
CA VAL A 144 -1.52 13.08 3.22
C VAL A 144 -0.45 14.07 3.59
N ASN A 145 0.36 13.71 4.58
CA ASN A 145 1.40 14.53 5.15
C ASN A 145 2.75 13.82 5.10
N TYR A 146 3.83 14.59 5.15
CA TYR A 146 5.20 14.09 5.19
C TYR A 146 5.92 14.76 6.36
N VAL A 147 6.54 13.95 7.22
CA VAL A 147 7.26 14.41 8.42
C VAL A 147 8.66 13.82 8.38
N ASP A 148 9.65 14.70 8.35
CA ASP A 148 11.06 14.32 8.43
C ASP A 148 11.42 13.99 9.88
N LEU A 149 11.54 12.70 10.20
CA LEU A 149 11.90 12.24 11.55
C LEU A 149 13.31 12.66 12.00
N GLU A 150 14.23 12.91 11.07
CA GLU A 150 15.56 13.39 11.44
C GLU A 150 15.49 14.81 12.00
N LYS A 151 14.53 15.62 11.54
CA LYS A 151 14.30 16.99 12.02
C LYS A 151 13.31 17.09 13.17
N THR A 152 12.36 16.16 13.24
CA THR A 152 11.26 16.15 14.21
C THR A 152 11.08 14.77 14.88
N PRO A 153 12.13 14.25 15.57
CA PRO A 153 12.07 12.91 16.17
C PRO A 153 10.97 12.78 17.25
N GLU A 154 10.59 13.89 17.88
CA GLU A 154 9.51 13.91 18.86
C GLU A 154 8.14 13.56 18.28
N TYR A 155 7.95 13.67 16.97
CA TYR A 155 6.69 13.28 16.33
C TYR A 155 6.34 11.81 16.58
N ALA A 156 7.33 10.93 16.51
CA ALA A 156 7.16 9.50 16.73
C ALA A 156 6.72 9.16 18.16
N THR A 157 7.04 10.01 19.16
CA THR A 157 6.73 9.74 20.57
C THR A 157 5.23 9.82 20.90
N LYS A 158 4.42 10.35 19.99
CA LYS A 158 2.94 10.35 20.11
C LYS A 158 2.34 8.95 20.03
N TYR A 159 3.04 8.01 19.39
CA TYR A 159 2.49 6.73 19.01
C TYR A 159 3.16 5.60 19.78
N GLU A 160 2.36 4.78 20.44
CA GLU A 160 2.85 3.54 21.05
C GLU A 160 3.13 2.51 19.97
N SER A 161 4.28 1.86 20.06
CA SER A 161 4.72 0.83 19.10
C SER A 161 5.63 -0.16 19.81
N GLU A 162 5.58 -1.41 19.40
CA GLU A 162 6.48 -2.47 19.91
C GLU A 162 7.96 -2.21 19.60
N ARG A 163 8.20 -1.38 18.60
CA ARG A 163 9.54 -0.94 18.19
C ARG A 163 9.59 0.56 17.97
N ALA A 164 10.78 1.11 17.95
CA ALA A 164 10.98 2.50 17.56
C ALA A 164 10.52 2.73 16.11
N LEU A 165 9.80 3.81 15.88
CA LEU A 165 9.37 4.23 14.55
C LEU A 165 10.55 4.78 13.76
N THR A 166 10.54 4.57 12.46
CA THR A 166 11.59 4.94 11.51
C THR A 166 11.01 5.69 10.32
N SER A 167 11.87 6.21 9.46
CA SER A 167 11.47 6.79 8.16
C SER A 167 10.81 5.77 7.20
N GLY A 168 10.86 4.48 7.53
CA GLY A 168 10.16 3.42 6.81
C GLY A 168 8.72 3.20 7.25
N ASP A 169 8.19 4.02 8.15
CA ASP A 169 6.85 3.86 8.68
C ASP A 169 5.89 4.94 8.17
N VAL A 170 4.61 4.58 8.10
CA VAL A 170 3.51 5.46 7.73
C VAL A 170 2.43 5.34 8.80
N ILE A 171 1.99 6.47 9.33
CA ILE A 171 0.94 6.54 10.34
C ILE A 171 -0.37 6.91 9.64
N VAL A 172 -1.38 6.08 9.82
CA VAL A 172 -2.76 6.37 9.43
C VAL A 172 -3.53 6.62 10.71
N GLU A 173 -4.06 7.82 10.91
CA GLU A 173 -4.76 8.17 12.13
C GLU A 173 -6.11 8.86 11.89
N SER A 174 -7.01 8.68 12.82
CA SER A 174 -8.27 9.40 12.96
C SER A 174 -8.43 9.90 14.39
N GLU A 175 -9.53 10.57 14.69
CA GLU A 175 -9.86 10.94 16.07
C GLU A 175 -10.08 9.73 17.00
N LYS A 176 -10.33 8.52 16.46
CA LYS A 176 -10.62 7.31 17.25
C LYS A 176 -9.35 6.53 17.58
N ARG A 177 -8.50 6.33 16.59
CA ARG A 177 -7.29 5.49 16.71
C ARG A 177 -6.30 5.71 15.58
N TYR A 178 -5.14 5.10 15.70
CA TYR A 178 -4.12 5.07 14.65
C TYR A 178 -3.73 3.63 14.30
N GLN A 179 -3.11 3.50 13.13
CA GLN A 179 -2.42 2.29 12.68
C GLN A 179 -1.08 2.67 12.06
N ILE A 180 -0.06 1.88 12.33
CA ILE A 180 1.26 2.04 11.76
C ILE A 180 1.40 1.03 10.62
N LEU A 181 1.70 1.52 9.41
CA LEU A 181 2.01 0.72 8.24
C LEU A 181 3.52 0.78 7.99
N ASN A 182 4.07 -0.26 7.36
CA ASN A 182 5.46 -0.29 6.93
C ASN A 182 5.55 0.02 5.44
N LEU A 183 6.53 0.84 5.05
CA LEU A 183 6.83 1.02 3.63
C LEU A 183 7.39 -0.26 3.02
N TRP A 184 8.26 -0.94 3.74
CA TRP A 184 8.83 -2.22 3.32
C TRP A 184 9.05 -3.15 4.52
N SER A 185 8.67 -4.41 4.37
CA SER A 185 8.87 -5.46 5.35
C SER A 185 9.14 -6.78 4.64
N SER A 186 9.95 -7.65 5.26
CA SER A 186 10.20 -9.01 4.77
C SER A 186 9.01 -9.95 4.99
N ASN A 187 8.02 -9.55 5.78
CA ASN A 187 6.89 -10.40 6.18
C ASN A 187 5.69 -10.31 5.21
N GLY A 188 5.76 -9.51 4.16
CA GLY A 188 4.69 -9.38 3.18
C GLY A 188 3.50 -8.50 3.61
N ASP A 189 3.60 -7.81 4.73
CA ASP A 189 2.59 -6.91 5.28
C ASP A 189 2.90 -5.42 5.04
N SER A 190 3.65 -5.12 4.00
CA SER A 190 4.14 -3.77 3.68
C SER A 190 3.48 -3.18 2.44
N ILE A 191 3.62 -1.86 2.30
CA ILE A 191 3.12 -1.11 1.13
C ILE A 191 3.89 -1.52 -0.13
N PHE A 192 5.22 -1.56 -0.07
CA PHE A 192 6.05 -2.07 -1.16
C PHE A 192 6.46 -3.51 -0.88
N GLN A 193 6.28 -4.35 -1.86
CA GLN A 193 6.59 -5.78 -1.77
C GLN A 193 7.42 -6.22 -2.96
N THR A 194 8.16 -7.30 -2.79
CA THR A 194 8.93 -7.94 -3.86
C THR A 194 8.47 -9.39 -3.99
N GLU A 195 7.93 -9.72 -5.15
CA GLU A 195 7.63 -11.11 -5.52
C GLU A 195 8.85 -11.72 -6.19
N VAL A 196 9.16 -12.95 -5.80
CA VAL A 196 10.24 -13.73 -6.41
C VAL A 196 9.61 -14.85 -7.21
N SER A 197 9.80 -14.83 -8.52
CA SER A 197 9.43 -15.93 -9.42
C SER A 197 10.68 -16.65 -9.93
N TYR A 198 10.55 -17.94 -10.22
CA TYR A 198 11.64 -18.73 -10.78
C TYR A 198 11.26 -19.21 -12.18
N ASP A 199 12.21 -19.11 -13.11
CA ASP A 199 12.06 -19.68 -14.44
C ASP A 199 12.31 -21.22 -14.41
N ASP A 200 12.08 -21.90 -15.54
CA ASP A 200 12.29 -23.34 -15.68
C ASP A 200 13.75 -23.79 -15.44
N LEU A 201 14.69 -22.85 -15.44
CA LEU A 201 16.12 -23.07 -15.19
C LEU A 201 16.51 -22.76 -13.74
N GLY A 202 15.54 -22.34 -12.90
CA GLY A 202 15.75 -21.99 -11.51
C GLY A 202 16.35 -20.59 -11.29
N SER A 203 16.36 -19.73 -12.34
CA SER A 203 16.81 -18.34 -12.19
C SER A 203 15.72 -17.51 -11.52
N ALA A 204 16.07 -16.77 -10.47
CA ALA A 204 15.14 -15.91 -9.76
C ALA A 204 14.89 -14.60 -10.53
N ALA A 205 13.63 -14.27 -10.74
CA ALA A 205 13.19 -12.95 -11.20
C ALA A 205 12.47 -12.24 -10.04
N TYR A 206 12.85 -11.00 -9.79
CA TYR A 206 12.30 -10.15 -8.72
C TYR A 206 11.37 -9.11 -9.33
N THR A 207 10.12 -9.10 -8.89
CA THR A 207 9.14 -8.10 -9.33
C THR A 207 8.68 -7.29 -8.12
N ASN A 208 8.98 -6.00 -8.14
CA ASN A 208 8.47 -5.09 -7.14
C ASN A 208 7.04 -4.67 -7.48
N TYR A 209 6.18 -4.61 -6.49
CA TYR A 209 4.81 -4.13 -6.64
C TYR A 209 4.36 -3.33 -5.41
N ASN A 210 3.32 -2.57 -5.63
CA ASN A 210 2.74 -1.65 -4.67
C ASN A 210 1.40 -2.22 -4.17
N ASN A 211 1.32 -2.49 -2.88
CA ASN A 211 0.14 -3.03 -2.21
C ASN A 211 -0.68 -1.95 -1.48
N ALA A 212 -0.55 -0.69 -1.92
CA ALA A 212 -1.18 0.46 -1.27
C ALA A 212 -2.70 0.32 -1.15
N ASN A 213 -3.37 -0.21 -2.17
CA ASN A 213 -4.82 -0.42 -2.13
C ASN A 213 -5.23 -1.26 -0.91
N THR A 214 -4.60 -2.41 -0.71
CA THR A 214 -4.91 -3.31 0.41
C THR A 214 -4.53 -2.67 1.75
N GLN A 215 -3.33 -2.12 1.85
CA GLN A 215 -2.80 -1.59 3.11
C GLN A 215 -3.59 -0.36 3.58
N PHE A 216 -3.81 0.62 2.70
CA PHE A 216 -4.57 1.81 3.07
C PHE A 216 -6.06 1.55 3.21
N GLY A 217 -6.66 0.72 2.35
CA GLY A 217 -8.07 0.34 2.46
C GLY A 217 -8.37 -0.31 3.82
N SER A 218 -7.54 -1.27 4.25
CA SER A 218 -7.65 -1.90 5.57
C SER A 218 -7.42 -0.91 6.71
N ALA A 219 -6.40 -0.04 6.59
CA ALA A 219 -6.10 0.96 7.59
C ALA A 219 -7.24 1.97 7.76
N PHE A 220 -7.84 2.46 6.67
CA PHE A 220 -8.97 3.38 6.72
C PHE A 220 -10.17 2.77 7.43
N LEU A 221 -10.52 1.52 7.13
CA LEU A 221 -11.57 0.80 7.83
C LEU A 221 -11.27 0.66 9.32
N LYS A 222 -10.04 0.30 9.68
CA LYS A 222 -9.63 0.10 11.05
C LYS A 222 -9.66 1.39 11.87
N VAL A 223 -9.08 2.48 11.35
CA VAL A 223 -8.99 3.73 12.12
C VAL A 223 -10.33 4.46 12.23
N THR A 224 -11.28 4.18 11.34
CA THR A 224 -12.61 4.82 11.36
C THR A 224 -13.70 3.97 12.01
N SER A 225 -13.46 2.66 12.22
CA SER A 225 -14.42 1.75 12.81
C SER A 225 -14.75 2.12 14.26
N ASP A 226 -16.01 1.99 14.64
CA ASP A 226 -16.43 2.10 16.03
C ASP A 226 -16.02 0.88 16.85
N ASN A 227 -16.00 -0.28 16.21
CA ASN A 227 -15.66 -1.55 16.81
C ASN A 227 -14.69 -2.34 15.90
N VAL A 228 -13.59 -2.78 16.47
CA VAL A 228 -12.65 -3.71 15.82
C VAL A 228 -12.84 -5.06 16.49
N PRO A 229 -13.24 -6.12 15.73
CA PRO A 229 -13.40 -7.43 16.32
C PRO A 229 -12.09 -7.94 16.91
N VAL A 230 -12.15 -8.48 18.12
CA VAL A 230 -10.99 -9.03 18.83
C VAL A 230 -10.96 -10.54 18.66
N ILE A 231 -9.83 -11.06 18.21
CA ILE A 231 -9.61 -12.49 17.97
C ILE A 231 -8.57 -13.00 18.96
N GLY A 232 -8.98 -13.95 19.79
CA GLY A 232 -8.12 -14.60 20.76
C GLY A 232 -7.52 -15.90 20.21
N PHE A 233 -6.21 -15.96 20.01
CA PHE A 233 -5.50 -17.19 19.67
C PHE A 233 -5.10 -17.95 20.92
N THR A 234 -5.60 -19.17 21.05
CA THR A 234 -5.29 -20.00 22.23
C THR A 234 -3.87 -20.56 22.15
N THR A 235 -3.21 -20.62 23.29
CA THR A 235 -1.91 -21.29 23.48
C THR A 235 -1.98 -22.24 24.68
N GLY A 236 -0.95 -23.10 24.83
CA GLY A 236 -0.85 -24.03 25.95
C GLY A 236 -1.11 -25.50 25.60
N ASN A 237 -1.68 -25.80 24.42
CA ASN A 237 -1.98 -27.18 23.98
C ASN A 237 -1.10 -27.60 22.78
N ASN A 238 0.15 -27.13 22.72
CA ASN A 238 1.10 -27.39 21.64
C ASN A 238 0.48 -27.14 20.25
N GLN A 239 -0.07 -25.95 20.08
CA GLN A 239 -0.70 -25.53 18.84
C GLN A 239 0.31 -25.48 17.69
N GLY A 240 -0.17 -25.70 16.46
CA GLY A 240 0.57 -25.44 15.25
C GLY A 240 0.92 -23.96 15.09
N ASP A 241 1.86 -23.66 14.20
CA ASP A 241 2.24 -22.28 13.90
C ASP A 241 1.08 -21.54 13.21
N TYR A 242 0.55 -20.52 13.87
CA TYR A 242 -0.53 -19.65 13.40
C TYR A 242 -0.05 -18.22 13.09
N SER A 243 1.25 -17.97 13.14
CA SER A 243 1.82 -16.63 12.99
C SER A 243 1.40 -15.94 11.69
N ALA A 244 1.43 -16.67 10.56
CA ALA A 244 0.99 -16.15 9.27
C ALA A 244 -0.52 -15.83 9.25
N PHE A 245 -1.34 -16.67 9.89
CA PHE A 245 -2.79 -16.45 9.99
C PHE A 245 -3.11 -15.26 10.90
N MET A 246 -2.43 -15.13 12.02
CA MET A 246 -2.55 -14.01 12.93
C MET A 246 -2.12 -12.69 12.26
N SER A 247 -0.99 -12.69 11.54
CA SER A 247 -0.54 -11.54 10.75
C SER A 247 -1.53 -11.14 9.66
N PHE A 248 -2.08 -12.13 8.95
CA PHE A 248 -3.12 -11.88 7.95
C PHE A 248 -4.36 -11.20 8.55
N LEU A 249 -4.86 -11.68 9.67
CA LEU A 249 -6.03 -11.10 10.35
C LEU A 249 -5.72 -9.69 10.88
N SER A 250 -4.56 -9.50 11.50
CA SER A 250 -4.13 -8.18 12.00
C SER A 250 -4.01 -7.16 10.89
N GLY A 251 -3.55 -7.58 9.69
CA GLY A 251 -3.52 -6.75 8.48
C GLY A 251 -4.90 -6.44 7.90
N ASN A 252 -5.93 -7.21 8.27
CA ASN A 252 -7.30 -7.10 7.74
C ASN A 252 -8.32 -6.59 8.77
N ASN A 253 -7.93 -5.62 9.58
CA ASN A 253 -8.82 -4.92 10.52
C ASN A 253 -9.34 -5.76 11.70
N PHE A 254 -8.57 -6.78 12.12
CA PHE A 254 -8.85 -7.50 13.36
C PHE A 254 -7.80 -7.17 14.41
N GLU A 255 -8.19 -7.11 15.67
CA GLU A 255 -7.25 -7.10 16.79
C GLU A 255 -6.98 -8.54 17.21
N CYS A 256 -5.73 -8.97 17.18
CA CYS A 256 -5.34 -10.33 17.54
C CYS A 256 -4.60 -10.34 18.87
N ARG A 257 -5.01 -11.21 19.79
CA ARG A 257 -4.39 -11.41 21.09
C ARG A 257 -4.06 -12.89 21.30
N GLU A 258 -2.98 -13.18 21.99
CA GLU A 258 -2.70 -14.54 22.46
C GLU A 258 -3.29 -14.76 23.85
N LEU A 259 -3.81 -15.96 24.07
CA LEU A 259 -4.39 -16.37 25.33
C LEU A 259 -3.90 -17.77 25.72
N ASN A 260 -3.13 -17.87 26.78
CA ASN A 260 -2.70 -19.18 27.28
C ASN A 260 -3.79 -19.79 28.16
N LEU A 261 -4.49 -20.79 27.62
CA LEU A 261 -5.60 -21.48 28.33
C LEU A 261 -5.16 -22.28 29.56
N LEU A 262 -3.87 -22.63 29.70
CA LEU A 262 -3.35 -23.32 30.89
C LEU A 262 -3.19 -22.38 32.08
N THR A 263 -2.98 -21.11 31.84
CA THR A 263 -2.71 -20.10 32.88
C THR A 263 -3.84 -19.11 33.07
N ALA A 264 -4.74 -19.01 32.10
CA ALA A 264 -5.88 -18.14 32.18
C ALA A 264 -6.89 -18.64 33.22
N SER A 265 -7.47 -17.71 33.95
CA SER A 265 -8.61 -18.01 34.85
C SER A 265 -9.97 -17.89 34.16
N GLU A 266 -10.02 -17.06 33.11
CA GLU A 266 -11.18 -16.85 32.24
C GLU A 266 -10.73 -16.31 30.88
N ILE A 267 -11.61 -16.41 29.90
CA ILE A 267 -11.41 -15.79 28.58
C ILE A 267 -11.92 -14.35 28.65
N ASP A 268 -11.10 -13.41 28.16
CA ASP A 268 -11.44 -11.99 28.13
C ASP A 268 -12.74 -11.76 27.34
N LYS A 269 -13.66 -11.04 27.96
CA LYS A 269 -14.99 -10.71 27.39
C LYS A 269 -14.89 -9.84 26.14
N GLU A 270 -13.79 -9.13 25.94
CA GLU A 270 -13.55 -8.35 24.73
C GLU A 270 -13.31 -9.24 23.51
N ILE A 271 -12.86 -10.48 23.70
CA ILE A 271 -12.66 -11.42 22.58
C ILE A 271 -14.01 -11.76 21.95
N ASP A 272 -14.10 -11.61 20.63
CA ASP A 272 -15.31 -11.93 19.85
C ASP A 272 -15.23 -13.31 19.20
N VAL A 273 -14.02 -13.73 18.81
CA VAL A 273 -13.74 -15.02 18.21
C VAL A 273 -12.56 -15.68 18.92
N LEU A 274 -12.76 -16.88 19.41
CA LEU A 274 -11.69 -17.70 19.96
C LEU A 274 -11.16 -18.67 18.90
N VAL A 275 -9.85 -18.72 18.70
CA VAL A 275 -9.18 -19.57 17.71
C VAL A 275 -8.41 -20.69 18.41
N LEU A 276 -8.85 -21.93 18.19
CA LEU A 276 -8.09 -23.14 18.51
C LEU A 276 -7.38 -23.61 17.22
N TYR A 277 -6.10 -23.28 17.09
CA TYR A 277 -5.37 -23.55 15.86
C TYR A 277 -4.51 -24.80 15.99
N ALA A 278 -4.94 -25.89 15.36
CA ALA A 278 -4.22 -27.15 15.22
C ALA A 278 -3.58 -27.64 16.55
N PRO A 279 -4.34 -27.77 17.66
CA PRO A 279 -3.80 -28.29 18.90
C PRO A 279 -3.32 -29.73 18.72
N ILE A 280 -2.17 -30.07 19.33
CA ILE A 280 -1.61 -31.44 19.35
C ILE A 280 -1.99 -32.16 20.62
N ASP A 281 -2.09 -31.44 21.73
CA ASP A 281 -2.52 -31.98 23.02
C ASP A 281 -4.00 -31.62 23.26
N ASP A 282 -4.73 -32.58 23.84
CA ASP A 282 -6.16 -32.40 24.14
C ASP A 282 -6.40 -31.27 25.16
N LEU A 283 -7.59 -30.72 25.14
CA LEU A 283 -8.05 -29.78 26.16
C LEU A 283 -8.18 -30.48 27.50
N THR A 284 -7.98 -29.75 28.59
CA THR A 284 -8.36 -30.20 29.90
C THR A 284 -9.85 -29.93 30.12
N ALA A 285 -10.50 -30.60 31.10
CA ALA A 285 -11.89 -30.34 31.47
C ALA A 285 -12.13 -28.87 31.87
N ASP A 286 -11.15 -28.24 32.56
CA ASP A 286 -11.24 -26.83 32.94
C ASP A 286 -11.17 -25.90 31.73
N GLN A 287 -10.37 -26.22 30.72
CA GLN A 287 -10.30 -25.47 29.47
C GLN A 287 -11.61 -25.59 28.68
N VAL A 288 -12.20 -26.79 28.61
CA VAL A 288 -13.51 -27.00 27.98
C VAL A 288 -14.56 -26.13 28.69
N ALA A 289 -14.67 -26.23 30.02
CA ALA A 289 -15.63 -25.41 30.77
C ALA A 289 -15.44 -23.91 30.60
N MET A 290 -14.17 -23.46 30.44
CA MET A 290 -13.85 -22.06 30.16
C MET A 290 -14.32 -21.63 28.76
N ILE A 291 -14.16 -22.48 27.74
CA ILE A 291 -14.64 -22.25 26.38
C ILE A 291 -16.16 -22.27 26.32
N GLU A 292 -16.79 -23.22 26.95
CA GLU A 292 -18.26 -23.29 27.04
C GLU A 292 -18.86 -22.02 27.70
N LYS A 293 -18.27 -21.57 28.80
CA LYS A 293 -18.66 -20.31 29.47
C LYS A 293 -18.48 -19.11 28.55
N PHE A 294 -17.40 -19.08 27.79
CA PHE A 294 -17.15 -18.01 26.79
C PHE A 294 -18.20 -18.04 25.69
N MET A 295 -18.52 -19.21 25.13
CA MET A 295 -19.50 -19.38 24.08
C MET A 295 -20.93 -19.07 24.56
N ASP A 296 -21.29 -19.45 25.81
CA ASP A 296 -22.58 -19.12 26.44
C ASP A 296 -22.75 -17.61 26.61
N ASN A 297 -21.66 -16.89 26.88
CA ASN A 297 -21.67 -15.45 27.04
C ASN A 297 -22.80 -14.93 27.94
N GLU A 298 -22.92 -15.51 29.14
CA GLU A 298 -23.98 -15.18 30.12
C GLU A 298 -25.41 -15.40 29.56
N GLY A 299 -25.58 -16.42 28.72
CA GLY A 299 -26.84 -16.76 28.04
C GLY A 299 -27.18 -15.88 26.82
N GLN A 300 -26.30 -14.92 26.45
CA GLN A 300 -26.54 -14.03 25.32
C GLN A 300 -26.07 -14.61 24.00
N MET A 301 -25.17 -15.60 24.02
CA MET A 301 -24.51 -16.13 22.84
C MET A 301 -23.73 -15.05 22.08
N GLY A 302 -23.46 -15.24 20.80
CA GLY A 302 -22.82 -14.22 19.98
C GLY A 302 -21.28 -14.25 19.95
N LYS A 303 -20.65 -15.11 20.78
CA LYS A 303 -19.23 -15.42 20.68
C LYS A 303 -19.02 -16.56 19.69
N ASN A 304 -17.86 -16.56 19.04
CA ASN A 304 -17.56 -17.52 17.99
C ASN A 304 -16.32 -18.35 18.32
N LEU A 305 -16.35 -19.61 17.92
CA LEU A 305 -15.22 -20.53 18.04
C LEU A 305 -14.77 -20.94 16.64
N PHE A 306 -13.49 -20.69 16.32
CA PHE A 306 -12.84 -21.20 15.13
C PHE A 306 -11.92 -22.36 15.53
N VAL A 307 -12.09 -23.52 14.91
CA VAL A 307 -11.25 -24.69 15.17
C VAL A 307 -10.58 -25.15 13.89
N ALA A 308 -9.26 -25.12 13.86
CA ALA A 308 -8.46 -25.81 12.87
C ALA A 308 -7.90 -27.08 13.51
N LEU A 309 -8.11 -28.23 12.88
CA LEU A 309 -7.63 -29.50 13.41
C LEU A 309 -6.24 -29.83 12.85
N ASN A 310 -5.41 -30.46 13.69
CA ASN A 310 -4.12 -30.99 13.25
C ASN A 310 -4.32 -32.37 12.60
N SER A 311 -3.60 -32.64 11.51
CA SER A 311 -3.59 -33.97 10.87
C SER A 311 -2.83 -35.02 11.68
N GLU A 312 -1.87 -34.60 12.50
CA GLU A 312 -1.09 -35.50 13.40
C GLU A 312 -1.78 -35.71 14.76
N LYS A 313 -3.11 -35.73 14.75
CA LYS A 313 -3.83 -35.75 16.01
C LYS A 313 -3.53 -36.97 16.88
N LYS A 314 -3.34 -36.70 18.16
CA LYS A 314 -3.57 -37.66 19.23
C LYS A 314 -5.07 -37.77 19.50
N SER A 315 -5.49 -38.78 20.24
CA SER A 315 -6.87 -38.84 20.75
C SER A 315 -7.19 -37.58 21.55
N MET A 316 -8.28 -36.91 21.19
CA MET A 316 -8.72 -35.64 21.81
C MET A 316 -10.18 -35.75 22.32
N PRO A 317 -10.46 -36.60 23.32
CA PRO A 317 -11.81 -36.83 23.77
C PRO A 317 -12.51 -35.58 24.30
N ASN A 318 -11.79 -34.66 24.96
CA ASN A 318 -12.40 -33.44 25.51
C ASN A 318 -12.73 -32.44 24.38
N LEU A 319 -11.83 -32.24 23.40
CA LEU A 319 -12.13 -31.41 22.25
C LEU A 319 -13.25 -32.01 21.40
N ASN A 320 -13.25 -33.34 21.20
CA ASN A 320 -14.33 -34.01 20.48
C ASN A 320 -15.67 -33.82 21.20
N GLY A 321 -15.72 -34.01 22.55
CA GLY A 321 -16.90 -33.76 23.33
C GLY A 321 -17.47 -32.35 23.20
N LEU A 322 -16.60 -31.33 23.28
CA LEU A 322 -16.98 -29.93 23.06
C LEU A 322 -17.61 -29.70 21.69
N LEU A 323 -17.03 -30.31 20.62
CA LEU A 323 -17.56 -30.18 19.27
C LEU A 323 -18.86 -30.94 19.05
N GLU A 324 -19.02 -32.12 19.69
CA GLU A 324 -20.26 -32.91 19.65
C GLU A 324 -21.45 -32.15 20.27
N GLU A 325 -21.23 -31.35 21.32
CA GLU A 325 -22.28 -30.52 21.93
C GLU A 325 -22.85 -29.48 20.96
N VAL A 326 -22.02 -28.99 20.02
CA VAL A 326 -22.46 -28.07 18.95
C VAL A 326 -22.85 -28.81 17.66
N GLY A 327 -22.94 -30.14 17.69
CA GLY A 327 -23.38 -30.97 16.58
C GLY A 327 -22.32 -31.31 15.56
N VAL A 328 -21.04 -31.11 15.88
CA VAL A 328 -19.91 -31.45 15.00
C VAL A 328 -19.24 -32.72 15.48
N THR A 329 -19.32 -33.80 14.68
CA THR A 329 -18.63 -35.05 14.97
C THR A 329 -17.40 -35.21 14.13
N ILE A 330 -16.22 -35.38 14.77
CA ILE A 330 -14.97 -35.62 14.07
C ILE A 330 -14.87 -37.12 13.83
N GLN A 331 -14.78 -37.49 12.54
CA GLN A 331 -14.50 -38.86 12.17
C GLN A 331 -13.02 -39.16 12.35
N GLU A 332 -12.69 -40.18 13.12
CA GLU A 332 -11.31 -40.53 13.44
C GLU A 332 -10.65 -41.40 12.38
N ASP A 333 -11.44 -42.02 11.49
CA ASP A 333 -10.96 -42.99 10.52
C ASP A 333 -10.98 -42.47 9.09
N THR A 334 -9.83 -42.49 8.48
CA THR A 334 -9.57 -42.54 7.04
C THR A 334 -10.12 -41.40 6.20
N PHE A 335 -9.27 -40.46 5.84
CA PHE A 335 -9.55 -39.55 4.72
C PHE A 335 -9.43 -40.32 3.39
N LYS A 336 -10.50 -40.43 2.66
CA LYS A 336 -10.49 -40.92 1.29
C LYS A 336 -10.51 -39.73 0.36
N TYR A 337 -9.41 -39.47 -0.32
CA TYR A 337 -9.41 -38.47 -1.37
C TYR A 337 -9.09 -39.14 -2.71
N ILE A 338 -9.66 -38.58 -3.75
CA ILE A 338 -9.43 -39.04 -5.12
C ILE A 338 -8.19 -38.29 -5.60
N MET A 339 -7.08 -39.04 -5.78
CA MET A 339 -5.93 -38.53 -6.53
C MET A 339 -6.31 -38.55 -8.00
N GLU A 340 -6.65 -37.43 -8.56
CA GLU A 340 -6.69 -37.23 -9.99
C GLU A 340 -5.45 -36.41 -10.36
N ASP A 341 -4.74 -36.83 -11.42
CA ASP A 341 -3.65 -36.08 -12.04
C ASP A 341 -4.21 -34.85 -12.81
N ASP A 342 -5.19 -34.17 -12.22
CA ASP A 342 -5.83 -33.02 -12.83
C ASP A 342 -5.26 -31.75 -12.19
N PRO A 343 -4.51 -30.93 -12.95
CA PRO A 343 -3.92 -29.71 -12.45
C PRO A 343 -4.95 -28.66 -12.00
N ASP A 344 -6.25 -28.85 -12.35
CA ASP A 344 -7.32 -28.00 -11.86
C ASP A 344 -7.76 -28.34 -10.42
N TYR A 345 -7.37 -29.52 -9.92
CA TYR A 345 -7.70 -29.96 -8.56
C TYR A 345 -6.48 -30.09 -7.66
N PHE A 346 -5.31 -30.39 -8.22
CA PHE A 346 -4.08 -30.58 -7.45
C PHE A 346 -2.88 -29.94 -8.14
N LEU A 347 -1.97 -29.39 -7.35
CA LEU A 347 -0.66 -28.94 -7.78
C LEU A 347 0.42 -29.84 -7.18
N GLN A 348 1.57 -29.94 -7.83
CA GLN A 348 2.73 -30.72 -7.39
C GLN A 348 2.40 -32.18 -7.03
N ASN A 349 1.93 -32.93 -8.03
CA ASN A 349 1.64 -34.37 -7.90
C ASN A 349 0.70 -34.74 -6.74
N GLY A 350 -0.35 -33.95 -6.55
CA GLY A 350 -1.37 -34.23 -5.55
C GLY A 350 -1.05 -33.74 -4.13
N THR A 351 0.05 -32.98 -3.95
CA THR A 351 0.43 -32.49 -2.61
C THR A 351 -0.42 -31.31 -2.15
N TYR A 352 -0.83 -30.46 -3.09
CA TYR A 352 -1.60 -29.25 -2.76
C TYR A 352 -2.97 -29.27 -3.48
N PRO A 353 -4.08 -29.40 -2.74
CA PRO A 353 -5.40 -29.30 -3.35
C PRO A 353 -5.67 -27.86 -3.78
N VAL A 354 -6.28 -27.72 -4.96
CA VAL A 354 -6.82 -26.44 -5.42
C VAL A 354 -8.22 -26.27 -4.85
N LEU A 355 -8.38 -25.26 -4.01
CA LEU A 355 -9.67 -24.93 -3.41
C LEU A 355 -10.47 -24.07 -4.40
N LYS A 356 -11.69 -24.47 -4.70
CA LYS A 356 -12.65 -23.64 -5.44
C LYS A 356 -13.37 -22.74 -4.44
N ILE A 357 -13.35 -21.43 -4.73
CA ILE A 357 -14.12 -20.47 -3.94
C ILE A 357 -15.59 -20.68 -4.31
N ALA A 358 -16.43 -20.86 -3.31
CA ALA A 358 -17.88 -20.92 -3.53
C ALA A 358 -18.38 -19.55 -4.01
N ASP A 359 -19.37 -19.57 -4.92
CA ASP A 359 -19.97 -18.32 -5.42
C ASP A 359 -20.70 -17.52 -4.32
N SER A 360 -21.03 -18.19 -3.22
CA SER A 360 -21.63 -17.57 -2.05
C SER A 360 -21.33 -18.35 -0.76
N ILE A 361 -21.23 -17.65 0.35
CA ILE A 361 -21.18 -18.23 1.70
C ILE A 361 -22.40 -17.73 2.47
N ALA A 362 -23.16 -18.67 3.06
CA ALA A 362 -24.37 -18.37 3.85
C ALA A 362 -25.36 -17.40 3.16
N GLY A 363 -25.52 -17.53 1.83
CA GLY A 363 -26.42 -16.71 1.04
C GLY A 363 -25.85 -15.33 0.63
N THR A 364 -24.67 -14.99 1.10
CA THR A 364 -23.98 -13.76 0.66
C THR A 364 -23.14 -14.05 -0.57
N LYS A 365 -23.42 -13.34 -1.67
CA LYS A 365 -22.66 -13.50 -2.91
C LYS A 365 -21.26 -12.92 -2.71
N LEU A 366 -20.23 -13.72 -2.96
CA LEU A 366 -18.84 -13.28 -2.96
C LEU A 366 -18.56 -12.55 -4.27
N THR A 367 -18.64 -11.22 -4.26
CA THR A 367 -18.28 -10.38 -5.41
C THR A 367 -16.78 -10.06 -5.37
N GLY A 368 -16.14 -10.06 -6.54
CA GLY A 368 -14.71 -9.72 -6.67
C GLY A 368 -13.74 -10.91 -6.59
N LEU A 369 -14.16 -12.07 -6.09
CA LEU A 369 -13.36 -13.29 -6.15
C LEU A 369 -13.67 -14.00 -7.48
N THR A 370 -12.89 -13.71 -8.50
CA THR A 370 -13.04 -14.37 -9.79
C THR A 370 -12.45 -15.77 -9.76
N ASN A 371 -12.96 -16.68 -10.60
CA ASN A 371 -12.47 -18.06 -10.76
C ASN A 371 -10.99 -18.16 -11.24
N THR A 372 -10.31 -17.03 -11.43
CA THR A 372 -8.91 -16.97 -11.84
C THR A 372 -7.94 -17.06 -10.64
N ASN A 373 -8.40 -16.78 -9.42
CA ASN A 373 -7.57 -16.91 -8.23
C ASN A 373 -7.73 -18.31 -7.64
N LYS A 374 -6.76 -19.17 -7.92
CA LYS A 374 -6.69 -20.50 -7.30
C LYS A 374 -6.18 -20.34 -5.88
N LEU A 375 -7.03 -20.62 -4.88
CA LEU A 375 -6.58 -20.81 -3.51
C LEU A 375 -5.91 -22.16 -3.39
N ILE A 376 -4.66 -22.15 -2.94
CA ILE A 376 -3.90 -23.38 -2.71
C ILE A 376 -4.02 -23.71 -1.23
N GLY A 377 -4.65 -24.84 -0.92
CA GLY A 377 -4.71 -25.37 0.44
C GLY A 377 -3.52 -26.29 0.69
N TYR A 378 -2.88 -26.14 1.85
CA TYR A 378 -1.92 -27.13 2.32
C TYR A 378 -2.70 -28.21 3.08
N LEU A 379 -2.84 -29.39 2.48
CA LEU A 379 -3.26 -30.57 3.21
C LEU A 379 -1.99 -31.34 3.60
N PRO A 380 -1.65 -31.42 4.88
CA PRO A 380 -0.62 -32.38 5.29
C PRO A 380 -1.14 -33.79 5.04
N LEU A 381 -0.66 -34.37 3.95
CA LEU A 381 -1.01 -35.73 3.56
C LEU A 381 -0.21 -36.71 4.43
N ARG A 382 -0.89 -37.47 5.26
CA ARG A 382 -0.37 -38.73 5.75
C ARG A 382 -0.62 -39.78 4.66
N LEU A 383 0.41 -40.13 3.87
CA LEU A 383 0.39 -41.36 3.10
C LEU A 383 0.32 -42.52 4.09
N LEU A 384 -0.75 -43.29 4.02
CA LEU A 384 -0.83 -44.61 4.64
C LEU A 384 -0.01 -45.59 3.85
#